data_ecccced7c7a603899ef845f41aaf4dc3
#
_entry.id   ecccced7c7a603899ef845f41aaf4dc3
#
_cell.length_a   1.000
_cell.length_b   1.000
_cell.length_c   1.000
_cell.angle_alpha   90.00
_cell.angle_beta   90.00
_cell.angle_gamma   90.00
#
_symmetry.space_group_name_H-M   'P 1'
#
loop_
_entity.id
_entity.type
_entity.pdbx_description
1 polymer ?
#
loop_
_entity_poly.entity_id
_entity_poly.type
_entity_poly.pdbx_seq_one_letter_code
_entity_poly.pdbx_strand_id
1 'polypeptide(L)'
;MVKQRLLNCDIVDLLHDGRGVGRINGKAYFVEGALPGESVEFQVTTEKRNYGEGRIRSLSITSEHRVEPGCKHFSRCGGCSLQHLDHQQQIKFKKTQVLNSFERENVMTESLLTPINGSQWGYRRRARLAAQRAKDGQFIVGFRNAGSRRIEPITECLVLDDSLAALLVVLPQWLQLLPTDITLYEVELVRADNAIAIALEASRRLKEDELKDIRESLQALGEPPIQCWWKVGKNGQFRRLDEGADELYLNVPGDLKFRFKPGQFIQVNGEINTKMVDQMLRLVSPSSSGVAVDLFCGAGNLSLPLAKQFDQVIGVEGLNSLVAGAAQNAIENEITTAQFFTADLTQKNSLNKIKEIPKSLDLVVLDPPRSGAIDIMHWVAKSGAKQVIYISCHPSTMVRDAKHLLDAGYKIKDLGVLDMFPHTAHVEAIALFEK
;
A
#
# COMPACT_ATOMS: atom_id res chain seq x y z
N MET A 1 16.77 -21.74 28.33
CA MET A 1 15.35 -21.93 27.91
C MET A 1 14.53 -20.97 28.73
N VAL A 2 13.94 -19.95 28.11
CA VAL A 2 12.97 -19.07 28.79
C VAL A 2 11.77 -19.95 29.13
N LYS A 3 11.42 -20.10 30.43
CA LYS A 3 10.21 -20.80 30.85
C LYS A 3 9.05 -20.20 30.08
N GLN A 4 8.32 -21.03 29.33
CA GLN A 4 7.11 -20.61 28.61
C GLN A 4 6.07 -20.19 29.69
N ARG A 5 5.94 -18.87 29.87
CA ARG A 5 5.02 -18.30 30.84
C ARG A 5 3.66 -18.14 30.16
N LEU A 6 2.67 -18.86 30.65
CA LEU A 6 1.27 -18.71 30.27
C LEU A 6 0.59 -17.74 31.23
N LEU A 7 -0.23 -16.86 30.68
CA LEU A 7 -1.04 -15.89 31.46
C LEU A 7 -2.45 -15.84 30.87
N ASN A 8 -3.41 -15.41 31.69
CA ASN A 8 -4.79 -15.20 31.29
C ASN A 8 -5.16 -13.73 31.42
N CYS A 9 -5.92 -13.22 30.46
CA CYS A 9 -6.53 -11.89 30.57
C CYS A 9 -7.75 -11.75 29.66
N ASP A 10 -8.58 -10.77 29.99
CA ASP A 10 -9.65 -10.28 29.09
C ASP A 10 -9.10 -9.26 28.15
N ILE A 11 -9.52 -9.34 26.88
CA ILE A 11 -9.13 -8.43 25.83
C ILE A 11 -10.18 -7.34 25.70
N VAL A 12 -9.75 -6.10 25.88
CA VAL A 12 -10.65 -4.94 25.94
C VAL A 12 -10.58 -4.05 24.70
N ASP A 13 -9.50 -4.15 23.89
CA ASP A 13 -9.30 -3.29 22.73
C ASP A 13 -8.38 -3.97 21.70
N LEU A 14 -8.24 -3.37 20.52
CA LEU A 14 -7.24 -3.70 19.51
C LEU A 14 -6.20 -2.58 19.37
N LEU A 15 -4.95 -2.97 19.34
CA LEU A 15 -3.85 -2.05 18.99
C LEU A 15 -3.89 -1.73 17.47
N HIS A 16 -3.29 -0.64 17.08
CA HIS A 16 -3.22 -0.19 15.67
C HIS A 16 -2.64 -1.23 14.68
N ASP A 17 -1.93 -2.25 15.18
CA ASP A 17 -1.38 -3.34 14.37
C ASP A 17 -2.25 -4.61 14.39
N GLY A 18 -3.41 -4.57 15.07
CA GLY A 18 -4.39 -5.66 15.14
C GLY A 18 -4.18 -6.64 16.28
N ARG A 19 -3.22 -6.41 17.19
CA ARG A 19 -3.07 -7.22 18.41
C ARG A 19 -4.10 -6.85 19.47
N GLY A 20 -4.65 -7.83 20.16
CA GLY A 20 -5.55 -7.60 21.28
C GLY A 20 -4.84 -6.95 22.47
N VAL A 21 -5.52 -6.06 23.18
CA VAL A 21 -5.01 -5.35 24.35
C VAL A 21 -5.70 -5.88 25.60
N GLY A 22 -4.96 -6.52 26.48
CA GLY A 22 -5.40 -6.92 27.83
C GLY A 22 -4.58 -6.25 28.91
N ARG A 23 -5.06 -6.34 30.17
CA ARG A 23 -4.32 -5.84 31.35
C ARG A 23 -4.28 -6.85 32.45
N ILE A 24 -3.11 -7.02 33.07
CA ILE A 24 -2.91 -7.86 34.24
C ILE A 24 -2.20 -7.01 35.30
N ASN A 25 -2.83 -6.81 36.46
CA ASN A 25 -2.31 -5.98 37.55
C ASN A 25 -1.84 -4.58 37.05
N GLY A 26 -2.63 -3.95 36.18
CA GLY A 26 -2.35 -2.63 35.62
C GLY A 26 -1.36 -2.61 34.42
N LYS A 27 -0.60 -3.68 34.20
CA LYS A 27 0.33 -3.80 33.09
C LYS A 27 -0.37 -4.23 31.80
N ALA A 28 -0.09 -3.55 30.69
CA ALA A 28 -0.65 -3.88 29.38
C ALA A 28 0.05 -5.09 28.76
N TYR A 29 -0.74 -5.95 28.12
CA TYR A 29 -0.26 -7.05 27.27
C TYR A 29 -0.87 -6.95 25.88
N PHE A 30 -0.04 -7.09 24.87
CA PHE A 30 -0.44 -7.08 23.46
C PHE A 30 -0.41 -8.50 22.93
N VAL A 31 -1.59 -9.07 22.68
CA VAL A 31 -1.75 -10.50 22.40
C VAL A 31 -2.10 -10.69 20.92
N GLU A 32 -1.18 -11.30 20.18
CA GLU A 32 -1.37 -11.66 18.77
C GLU A 32 -2.49 -12.70 18.64
N GLY A 33 -3.44 -12.44 17.75
CA GLY A 33 -4.57 -13.33 17.43
C GLY A 33 -5.76 -13.20 18.37
N ALA A 34 -5.75 -12.30 19.37
CA ALA A 34 -6.84 -12.07 20.29
C ALA A 34 -7.71 -10.89 19.88
N LEU A 35 -9.03 -10.95 20.17
CA LEU A 35 -10.03 -9.93 19.81
C LEU A 35 -10.71 -9.37 21.06
N PRO A 36 -11.23 -8.12 21.00
CA PRO A 36 -12.02 -7.54 22.08
C PRO A 36 -13.24 -8.42 22.45
N GLY A 37 -13.51 -8.50 23.74
CA GLY A 37 -14.58 -9.35 24.30
C GLY A 37 -14.16 -10.80 24.52
N GLU A 38 -12.90 -11.16 24.28
CA GLU A 38 -12.39 -12.51 24.53
C GLU A 38 -11.67 -12.61 25.88
N SER A 39 -11.80 -13.78 26.52
CA SER A 39 -10.93 -14.19 27.61
C SER A 39 -9.94 -15.24 27.11
N VAL A 40 -8.65 -14.91 27.18
CA VAL A 40 -7.60 -15.68 26.51
C VAL A 40 -6.54 -16.17 27.48
N GLU A 41 -6.05 -17.40 27.23
CA GLU A 41 -4.76 -17.83 27.72
C GLU A 41 -3.73 -17.57 26.63
N PHE A 42 -2.63 -16.92 26.94
CA PHE A 42 -1.59 -16.58 25.99
C PHE A 42 -0.19 -16.87 26.50
N GLN A 43 0.70 -17.21 25.57
CA GLN A 43 2.12 -17.38 25.86
C GLN A 43 2.85 -16.06 25.74
N VAL A 44 3.54 -15.64 26.79
CA VAL A 44 4.40 -14.45 26.78
C VAL A 44 5.58 -14.69 25.85
N THR A 45 5.76 -13.79 24.88
CA THR A 45 6.89 -13.79 23.93
C THR A 45 7.91 -12.72 24.28
N THR A 46 7.45 -11.58 24.80
CA THR A 46 8.30 -10.46 25.21
C THR A 46 7.80 -9.90 26.53
N GLU A 47 8.72 -9.64 27.47
CA GLU A 47 8.40 -9.01 28.75
C GLU A 47 9.24 -7.76 28.92
N LYS A 48 8.58 -6.59 29.00
CA LYS A 48 9.18 -5.28 29.30
C LYS A 48 8.68 -4.76 30.63
N ARG A 49 9.28 -3.70 31.16
CA ARG A 49 8.86 -3.09 32.42
C ARG A 49 7.40 -2.64 32.39
N ASN A 50 6.99 -1.94 31.34
CA ASN A 50 5.68 -1.29 31.25
C ASN A 50 4.65 -2.07 30.43
N TYR A 51 5.06 -3.05 29.62
CA TYR A 51 4.17 -3.89 28.81
C TYR A 51 4.74 -5.27 28.57
N GLY A 52 3.90 -6.19 28.13
CA GLY A 52 4.31 -7.50 27.61
C GLY A 52 3.69 -7.77 26.24
N GLU A 53 4.25 -8.74 25.54
CA GLU A 53 3.70 -9.24 24.29
C GLU A 53 3.50 -10.73 24.39
N GLY A 54 2.49 -11.24 23.71
CA GLY A 54 2.19 -12.66 23.70
C GLY A 54 1.44 -13.11 22.46
N ARG A 55 1.26 -14.41 22.38
CA ARG A 55 0.47 -15.06 21.34
C ARG A 55 -0.58 -15.94 22.00
N ILE A 56 -1.79 -15.86 21.52
CA ILE A 56 -2.91 -16.67 22.01
C ILE A 56 -2.59 -18.18 21.94
N ARG A 57 -3.05 -18.91 22.95
CA ARG A 57 -2.97 -20.38 23.05
C ARG A 57 -4.32 -21.02 23.07
N SER A 58 -5.22 -20.47 23.90
CA SER A 58 -6.60 -20.94 23.99
C SER A 58 -7.55 -19.79 24.30
N LEU A 59 -8.81 -20.00 24.00
CA LEU A 59 -9.93 -19.11 24.27
C LEU A 59 -10.85 -19.78 25.32
N SER A 60 -11.15 -19.06 26.38
CA SER A 60 -12.21 -19.48 27.32
C SER A 60 -13.53 -18.76 27.03
N ILE A 61 -13.46 -17.53 26.51
CA ILE A 61 -14.60 -16.78 25.94
C ILE A 61 -14.21 -16.31 24.56
N THR A 62 -15.10 -16.52 23.58
CA THR A 62 -14.90 -16.17 22.18
C THR A 62 -15.75 -14.94 21.84
N SER A 63 -15.19 -13.97 21.12
CA SER A 63 -15.92 -12.81 20.59
C SER A 63 -16.96 -13.26 19.57
N GLU A 64 -18.15 -12.67 19.58
CA GLU A 64 -19.19 -12.88 18.56
C GLU A 64 -18.73 -12.44 17.13
N HIS A 65 -17.70 -11.61 17.08
CA HIS A 65 -17.12 -11.09 15.83
C HIS A 65 -15.95 -11.94 15.32
N ARG A 66 -15.61 -13.02 16.02
CA ARG A 66 -14.56 -13.94 15.57
C ARG A 66 -15.10 -14.82 14.44
N VAL A 67 -14.32 -14.91 13.37
CA VAL A 67 -14.56 -15.84 12.27
C VAL A 67 -13.35 -16.74 12.06
N GLU A 68 -13.58 -17.89 11.43
CA GLU A 68 -12.48 -18.77 11.03
C GLU A 68 -11.71 -18.15 9.87
N PRO A 69 -10.37 -17.99 9.96
CA PRO A 69 -9.57 -17.46 8.86
C PRO A 69 -9.67 -18.34 7.62
N GLY A 70 -10.00 -17.74 6.46
CA GLY A 70 -10.10 -18.48 5.21
C GLY A 70 -8.75 -19.02 4.71
N CYS A 71 -7.62 -18.39 5.06
CA CYS A 71 -6.30 -18.75 4.59
C CYS A 71 -5.59 -19.71 5.56
N LYS A 72 -5.22 -20.90 5.08
CA LYS A 72 -4.47 -21.91 5.86
C LYS A 72 -3.09 -21.44 6.36
N HIS A 73 -2.54 -20.37 5.77
CA HIS A 73 -1.24 -19.78 6.14
C HIS A 73 -1.37 -18.63 7.14
N PHE A 74 -2.59 -18.21 7.52
CA PHE A 74 -2.83 -16.99 8.31
C PHE A 74 -2.00 -16.93 9.60
N SER A 75 -1.90 -18.02 10.35
CA SER A 75 -1.17 -18.05 11.64
C SER A 75 0.37 -17.96 11.50
N ARG A 76 0.91 -18.09 10.31
CA ARG A 76 2.36 -18.11 10.03
C ARG A 76 2.80 -17.01 9.08
N CYS A 77 2.04 -16.77 8.00
CA CYS A 77 2.32 -15.76 7.00
C CYS A 77 2.17 -14.35 7.59
N GLY A 78 3.13 -13.46 7.34
CA GLY A 78 3.09 -12.06 7.79
C GLY A 78 2.23 -11.13 6.92
N GLY A 79 1.52 -11.66 5.91
CA GLY A 79 0.78 -10.84 4.95
C GLY A 79 -0.58 -10.32 5.44
N CYS A 80 -1.22 -11.03 6.37
CA CYS A 80 -2.52 -10.68 6.93
C CYS A 80 -2.47 -10.73 8.47
N SER A 81 -3.25 -9.86 9.13
CA SER A 81 -3.30 -9.77 10.60
C SER A 81 -4.72 -9.85 11.18
N LEU A 82 -5.78 -9.72 10.36
CA LEU A 82 -7.17 -9.60 10.84
C LEU A 82 -8.15 -10.59 10.20
N GLN A 83 -7.71 -11.68 9.53
CA GLN A 83 -8.64 -12.63 8.93
C GLN A 83 -9.55 -13.34 9.96
N HIS A 84 -9.19 -13.34 11.24
CA HIS A 84 -9.98 -13.89 12.33
C HIS A 84 -11.05 -12.93 12.87
N LEU A 85 -11.14 -11.71 12.32
CA LEU A 85 -12.15 -10.70 12.63
C LEU A 85 -13.10 -10.55 11.45
N ASP A 86 -14.40 -10.53 11.71
CA ASP A 86 -15.42 -10.24 10.69
C ASP A 86 -15.10 -8.96 9.90
N HIS A 87 -15.35 -8.96 8.59
CA HIS A 87 -14.94 -7.87 7.71
C HIS A 87 -15.62 -6.54 8.05
N GLN A 88 -16.87 -6.54 8.45
CA GLN A 88 -17.54 -5.30 8.86
C GLN A 88 -16.90 -4.73 10.13
N GLN A 89 -16.44 -5.60 11.03
CA GLN A 89 -15.71 -5.17 12.22
C GLN A 89 -14.28 -4.73 11.90
N GLN A 90 -13.64 -5.28 10.86
CA GLN A 90 -12.36 -4.73 10.36
C GLN A 90 -12.54 -3.28 9.88
N ILE A 91 -13.60 -2.98 9.12
CA ILE A 91 -13.90 -1.62 8.64
C ILE A 91 -14.19 -0.69 9.84
N LYS A 92 -15.00 -1.15 10.81
CA LYS A 92 -15.28 -0.40 12.03
C LYS A 92 -14.02 -0.13 12.83
N PHE A 93 -13.15 -1.12 13.00
CA PHE A 93 -11.84 -0.98 13.64
C PHE A 93 -11.00 0.09 12.95
N LYS A 94 -10.85 0.02 11.64
CA LYS A 94 -10.10 1.01 10.83
C LYS A 94 -10.68 2.42 10.99
N LYS A 95 -12.00 2.55 10.94
CA LYS A 95 -12.68 3.84 11.18
C LYS A 95 -12.38 4.37 12.58
N THR A 96 -12.48 3.53 13.60
CA THR A 96 -12.18 3.90 14.99
C THR A 96 -10.72 4.34 15.15
N GLN A 97 -9.77 3.67 14.51
CA GLN A 97 -8.36 4.05 14.55
C GLN A 97 -8.13 5.47 13.98
N VAL A 98 -8.78 5.81 12.86
CA VAL A 98 -8.69 7.15 12.28
C VAL A 98 -9.30 8.16 13.26
N LEU A 99 -10.54 7.96 13.70
CA LEU A 99 -11.24 8.90 14.61
C LEU A 99 -10.47 9.12 15.90
N ASN A 100 -10.01 8.06 16.56
CA ASN A 100 -9.22 8.15 17.79
C ASN A 100 -7.91 8.95 17.58
N SER A 101 -7.32 8.88 16.40
CA SER A 101 -6.12 9.66 16.09
C SER A 101 -6.42 11.16 16.04
N PHE A 102 -7.57 11.54 15.50
CA PHE A 102 -8.03 12.95 15.43
C PHE A 102 -8.50 13.45 16.80
N GLU A 103 -9.31 12.65 17.53
CA GLU A 103 -9.83 13.01 18.87
C GLU A 103 -8.71 13.24 19.89
N ARG A 104 -7.66 12.41 19.90
CA ARG A 104 -6.52 12.56 20.82
C ARG A 104 -5.78 13.90 20.65
N GLU A 105 -5.87 14.47 19.49
CA GLU A 105 -5.23 15.76 19.16
C GLU A 105 -6.23 16.92 19.15
N ASN A 106 -7.48 16.67 19.61
CA ASN A 106 -8.59 17.63 19.62
C ASN A 106 -8.91 18.22 18.23
N VAL A 107 -8.75 17.42 17.19
CA VAL A 107 -9.04 17.81 15.80
C VAL A 107 -10.42 17.29 15.42
N MET A 108 -11.30 18.21 15.03
CA MET A 108 -12.70 17.91 14.68
C MET A 108 -12.90 17.95 13.17
N THR A 109 -13.82 17.12 12.67
CA THR A 109 -14.30 17.15 11.29
C THR A 109 -15.79 17.54 11.25
N GLU A 110 -16.22 18.25 10.20
CA GLU A 110 -17.62 18.62 10.04
C GLU A 110 -18.48 17.43 9.59
N SER A 111 -17.91 16.54 8.75
CA SER A 111 -18.61 15.40 8.19
C SER A 111 -17.75 14.15 8.15
N LEU A 112 -18.38 12.98 8.27
CA LEU A 112 -17.75 11.67 8.08
C LEU A 112 -18.32 11.01 6.83
N LEU A 113 -17.44 10.72 5.89
CA LEU A 113 -17.79 9.98 4.69
C LEU A 113 -18.08 8.51 5.01
N THR A 114 -18.92 7.89 4.21
CA THR A 114 -19.12 6.44 4.24
C THR A 114 -17.79 5.74 3.93
N PRO A 115 -17.34 4.76 4.73
CA PRO A 115 -16.13 4.03 4.44
C PRO A 115 -16.13 3.39 3.04
N ILE A 116 -15.09 3.60 2.28
CA ILE A 116 -14.90 2.97 0.98
C ILE A 116 -14.34 1.57 1.20
N ASN A 117 -15.07 0.57 0.75
CA ASN A 117 -14.70 -0.83 0.81
C ASN A 117 -14.99 -1.54 -0.53
N GLY A 118 -14.51 -2.77 -0.66
CA GLY A 118 -14.66 -3.59 -1.85
C GLY A 118 -14.50 -5.07 -1.56
N SER A 119 -14.02 -5.79 -2.56
CA SER A 119 -13.75 -7.23 -2.46
C SER A 119 -12.76 -7.51 -1.35
N GLN A 120 -13.07 -8.49 -0.48
CA GLN A 120 -12.19 -8.92 0.60
C GLN A 120 -11.04 -9.80 0.10
N TRP A 121 -11.28 -10.52 -0.99
CA TRP A 121 -10.40 -11.50 -1.59
C TRP A 121 -10.10 -11.13 -3.04
N GLY A 122 -9.01 -11.68 -3.59
CA GLY A 122 -8.63 -11.46 -4.98
C GLY A 122 -8.26 -10.03 -5.34
N TYR A 123 -8.18 -9.12 -4.37
CA TYR A 123 -8.02 -7.69 -4.62
C TYR A 123 -6.59 -7.26 -4.95
N ARG A 124 -5.60 -8.05 -4.49
CA ARG A 124 -4.21 -7.64 -4.49
C ARG A 124 -3.52 -7.98 -5.79
N ARG A 125 -3.24 -6.95 -6.59
CA ARG A 125 -2.58 -7.07 -7.91
C ARG A 125 -1.06 -7.05 -7.88
N ARG A 126 -0.43 -7.00 -6.70
CA ARG A 126 1.03 -6.97 -6.55
C ARG A 126 1.48 -7.71 -5.31
N ALA A 127 2.49 -8.57 -5.48
CA ALA A 127 3.12 -9.29 -4.38
C ALA A 127 4.64 -9.28 -4.53
N ARG A 128 5.35 -9.14 -3.41
CA ARG A 128 6.80 -9.35 -3.30
C ARG A 128 7.04 -10.61 -2.50
N LEU A 129 7.59 -11.60 -3.16
CA LEU A 129 7.87 -12.91 -2.61
C LEU A 129 9.36 -13.02 -2.30
N ALA A 130 9.69 -13.64 -1.18
CA ALA A 130 11.03 -14.13 -0.95
C ALA A 130 11.21 -15.46 -1.69
N ALA A 131 12.35 -15.63 -2.35
CA ALA A 131 12.74 -16.88 -2.99
C ALA A 131 14.13 -17.27 -2.51
N GLN A 132 14.31 -18.53 -2.16
CA GLN A 132 15.59 -19.07 -1.69
C GLN A 132 15.77 -20.48 -2.21
N ARG A 133 16.96 -20.79 -2.77
CA ARG A 133 17.32 -22.16 -3.11
C ARG A 133 17.70 -22.91 -1.83
N ALA A 134 17.01 -23.99 -1.56
CA ALA A 134 17.26 -24.86 -0.43
C ALA A 134 18.52 -25.76 -0.66
N LYS A 135 18.95 -26.49 0.36
CA LYS A 135 20.13 -27.37 0.26
C LYS A 135 19.99 -28.50 -0.74
N ASP A 136 18.77 -28.94 -0.99
CA ASP A 136 18.43 -29.96 -2.00
C ASP A 136 18.33 -29.39 -3.43
N GLY A 137 18.59 -28.09 -3.59
CA GLY A 137 18.54 -27.38 -4.87
C GLY A 137 17.15 -26.85 -5.24
N GLN A 138 16.09 -27.20 -4.53
CA GLN A 138 14.73 -26.72 -4.81
C GLN A 138 14.53 -25.27 -4.37
N PHE A 139 13.70 -24.51 -5.10
CA PHE A 139 13.31 -23.19 -4.65
C PHE A 139 12.16 -23.23 -3.64
N ILE A 140 12.37 -22.55 -2.51
CA ILE A 140 11.31 -22.20 -1.56
C ILE A 140 10.87 -20.78 -1.90
N VAL A 141 9.59 -20.62 -2.25
CA VAL A 141 9.01 -19.33 -2.62
C VAL A 141 7.82 -19.04 -1.70
N GLY A 142 7.71 -17.82 -1.22
CA GLY A 142 6.59 -17.44 -0.35
C GLY A 142 6.78 -16.10 0.32
N PHE A 143 5.97 -15.83 1.33
CA PHE A 143 6.09 -14.63 2.15
C PHE A 143 6.94 -14.89 3.39
N ARG A 144 7.47 -13.82 3.98
CA ARG A 144 8.16 -13.95 5.26
C ARG A 144 7.14 -14.19 6.37
N ASN A 145 7.50 -15.05 7.32
CA ASN A 145 6.70 -15.26 8.51
C ASN A 145 6.60 -13.97 9.32
N ALA A 146 5.49 -13.81 10.04
CA ALA A 146 5.31 -12.73 10.98
C ALA A 146 6.47 -12.69 11.98
N GLY A 147 7.13 -11.52 12.10
CA GLY A 147 8.23 -11.29 13.05
C GLY A 147 9.54 -12.05 12.77
N SER A 148 9.70 -12.70 11.60
CA SER A 148 10.94 -13.41 11.29
C SER A 148 11.39 -13.28 9.83
N ARG A 149 12.65 -13.69 9.55
CA ARG A 149 13.19 -13.76 8.18
C ARG A 149 12.87 -15.07 7.47
N ARG A 150 12.25 -16.05 8.17
CA ARG A 150 11.93 -17.34 7.60
C ARG A 150 10.85 -17.19 6.53
N ILE A 151 10.98 -17.95 5.45
CA ILE A 151 9.99 -17.97 4.37
C ILE A 151 8.92 -18.99 4.75
N GLU A 152 7.65 -18.58 4.74
CA GLU A 152 6.50 -19.47 4.71
C GLU A 152 6.27 -19.86 3.24
N PRO A 153 6.46 -21.13 2.88
CA PRO A 153 6.16 -21.58 1.52
C PRO A 153 4.67 -21.44 1.25
N ILE A 154 4.32 -20.80 0.13
CA ILE A 154 2.92 -20.52 -0.19
C ILE A 154 2.57 -21.07 -1.57
N THR A 155 1.56 -21.90 -1.61
CA THR A 155 0.93 -22.42 -2.85
C THR A 155 -0.45 -21.83 -3.09
N GLU A 156 -0.95 -21.01 -2.16
CA GLU A 156 -2.28 -20.42 -2.19
C GLU A 156 -2.26 -19.09 -1.44
N CYS A 157 -2.89 -18.07 -1.99
CA CYS A 157 -3.05 -16.78 -1.31
C CYS A 157 -4.37 -16.13 -1.75
N LEU A 158 -5.38 -16.18 -0.89
CA LEU A 158 -6.73 -15.72 -1.20
C LEU A 158 -6.85 -14.21 -1.44
N VAL A 159 -5.92 -13.41 -0.93
CA VAL A 159 -5.95 -11.95 -1.16
C VAL A 159 -5.31 -11.53 -2.48
N LEU A 160 -4.49 -12.40 -3.11
CA LEU A 160 -3.95 -12.12 -4.43
C LEU A 160 -5.03 -12.27 -5.51
N ASP A 161 -4.92 -11.47 -6.56
CA ASP A 161 -5.61 -11.69 -7.82
C ASP A 161 -5.43 -13.16 -8.26
N ASP A 162 -6.51 -13.78 -8.73
CA ASP A 162 -6.54 -15.23 -9.02
C ASP A 162 -5.44 -15.66 -10.00
N SER A 163 -5.13 -14.82 -10.97
CA SER A 163 -4.07 -15.09 -11.95
C SER A 163 -2.67 -15.08 -11.31
N LEU A 164 -2.44 -14.22 -10.31
CA LEU A 164 -1.20 -14.24 -9.53
C LEU A 164 -1.16 -15.40 -8.53
N ALA A 165 -2.30 -15.75 -7.94
CA ALA A 165 -2.39 -16.88 -7.03
C ALA A 165 -2.08 -18.19 -7.73
N ALA A 166 -2.55 -18.37 -8.98
CA ALA A 166 -2.24 -19.54 -9.81
C ALA A 166 -0.72 -19.71 -10.05
N LEU A 167 0.01 -18.62 -10.22
CA LEU A 167 1.46 -18.66 -10.41
C LEU A 167 2.22 -19.17 -9.17
N LEU A 168 1.68 -19.04 -7.97
CA LEU A 168 2.35 -19.52 -6.75
C LEU A 168 2.63 -21.04 -6.79
N VAL A 169 1.81 -21.80 -7.50
CA VAL A 169 1.96 -23.25 -7.62
C VAL A 169 3.11 -23.62 -8.55
N VAL A 170 3.23 -22.93 -9.68
CA VAL A 170 4.20 -23.25 -10.74
C VAL A 170 5.52 -22.54 -10.59
N LEU A 171 5.53 -21.40 -9.91
CA LEU A 171 6.71 -20.53 -9.79
C LEU A 171 7.95 -21.22 -9.18
N PRO A 172 7.85 -22.04 -8.11
CA PRO A 172 9.02 -22.73 -7.56
C PRO A 172 9.68 -23.67 -8.58
N GLN A 173 8.90 -24.38 -9.39
CA GLN A 173 9.39 -25.26 -10.42
C GLN A 173 9.96 -24.47 -11.60
N TRP A 174 9.28 -23.42 -12.04
CA TRP A 174 9.76 -22.55 -13.11
C TRP A 174 11.11 -21.92 -12.78
N LEU A 175 11.33 -21.48 -11.54
CA LEU A 175 12.60 -20.94 -11.08
C LEU A 175 13.77 -21.94 -11.11
N GLN A 176 13.50 -23.25 -11.20
CA GLN A 176 14.57 -24.25 -11.37
C GLN A 176 15.32 -24.13 -12.72
N LEU A 177 14.70 -23.48 -13.72
CA LEU A 177 15.36 -23.19 -14.99
C LEU A 177 16.53 -22.20 -14.82
N LEU A 178 16.56 -21.45 -13.72
CA LEU A 178 17.65 -20.52 -13.44
C LEU A 178 18.94 -21.27 -13.09
N PRO A 179 20.09 -20.81 -13.62
CA PRO A 179 21.39 -21.35 -13.27
C PRO A 179 21.64 -21.42 -11.77
N THR A 180 22.38 -22.42 -11.33
CA THR A 180 22.61 -22.67 -9.90
C THR A 180 23.48 -21.61 -9.22
N ASP A 181 24.28 -20.87 -9.97
CA ASP A 181 25.12 -19.75 -9.51
C ASP A 181 24.36 -18.42 -9.39
N ILE A 182 23.07 -18.37 -9.79
CA ILE A 182 22.22 -17.20 -9.59
C ILE A 182 21.58 -17.23 -8.21
N THR A 183 21.78 -16.13 -7.48
CA THR A 183 21.02 -15.85 -6.26
C THR A 183 19.90 -14.88 -6.58
N LEU A 184 18.66 -15.24 -6.23
CA LEU A 184 17.51 -14.35 -6.24
C LEU A 184 17.41 -13.61 -4.91
N TYR A 185 17.18 -12.30 -4.96
CA TYR A 185 16.93 -11.46 -3.79
C TYR A 185 15.44 -11.23 -3.55
N GLU A 186 14.68 -11.06 -4.62
CA GLU A 186 13.24 -10.82 -4.58
C GLU A 186 12.58 -11.33 -5.87
N VAL A 187 11.35 -11.80 -5.76
CA VAL A 187 10.44 -12.07 -6.87
C VAL A 187 9.22 -11.20 -6.70
N GLU A 188 9.00 -10.30 -7.63
CA GLU A 188 7.80 -9.47 -7.66
C GLU A 188 6.83 -9.99 -8.71
N LEU A 189 5.58 -10.24 -8.31
CA LEU A 189 4.47 -10.55 -9.19
C LEU A 189 3.56 -9.34 -9.29
N VAL A 190 3.21 -8.96 -10.51
CA VAL A 190 2.30 -7.82 -10.75
C VAL A 190 1.26 -8.19 -11.80
N ARG A 191 -0.02 -7.99 -11.48
CA ARG A 191 -1.14 -8.06 -12.42
C ARG A 191 -1.41 -6.67 -12.97
N ALA A 192 -1.00 -6.44 -14.20
CA ALA A 192 -1.42 -5.30 -15.01
C ALA A 192 -2.70 -5.66 -15.80
N ASP A 193 -3.39 -4.69 -16.37
CA ASP A 193 -4.64 -4.99 -17.09
C ASP A 193 -4.39 -5.71 -18.42
N ASN A 194 -3.20 -5.56 -19.00
CA ASN A 194 -2.81 -6.22 -20.24
C ASN A 194 -1.93 -7.48 -20.07
N ALA A 195 -1.28 -7.64 -18.93
CA ALA A 195 -0.33 -8.74 -18.74
C ALA A 195 -0.04 -9.01 -17.25
N ILE A 196 0.62 -10.12 -16.99
CA ILE A 196 1.28 -10.38 -15.69
C ILE A 196 2.78 -10.13 -15.85
N ALA A 197 3.40 -9.47 -14.88
CA ALA A 197 4.84 -9.39 -14.79
C ALA A 197 5.37 -10.32 -13.69
N ILE A 198 6.36 -11.14 -14.04
CA ILE A 198 7.26 -11.81 -13.12
C ILE A 198 8.57 -11.04 -13.15
N ALA A 199 8.88 -10.30 -12.09
CA ALA A 199 10.06 -9.45 -12.02
C ALA A 199 11.05 -10.00 -10.98
N LEU A 200 12.25 -10.31 -11.44
CA LEU A 200 13.29 -11.00 -10.67
C LEU A 200 14.44 -10.05 -10.36
N GLU A 201 14.76 -9.88 -9.07
CA GLU A 201 15.99 -9.22 -8.65
C GLU A 201 17.06 -10.29 -8.36
N ALA A 202 18.17 -10.24 -9.09
CA ALA A 202 19.17 -11.30 -9.10
C ALA A 202 20.60 -10.79 -8.92
N SER A 203 21.54 -11.72 -8.64
CA SER A 203 22.94 -11.42 -8.40
C SER A 203 23.73 -11.05 -9.68
N ARG A 204 23.34 -11.57 -10.85
CA ARG A 204 23.97 -11.31 -12.15
C ARG A 204 22.98 -11.31 -13.30
N ARG A 205 23.42 -10.90 -14.47
CA ARG A 205 22.66 -11.04 -15.72
C ARG A 205 22.63 -12.50 -16.18
N LEU A 206 21.57 -12.87 -16.90
CA LEU A 206 21.51 -14.11 -17.67
C LEU A 206 22.38 -14.01 -18.93
N LYS A 207 23.00 -15.11 -19.34
CA LYS A 207 23.68 -15.24 -20.62
C LYS A 207 22.62 -15.53 -21.71
N GLU A 208 23.00 -15.43 -22.98
CA GLU A 208 22.06 -15.57 -24.10
C GLU A 208 21.47 -16.99 -24.19
N ASP A 209 22.29 -18.01 -23.92
CA ASP A 209 21.84 -19.41 -23.86
C ASP A 209 20.88 -19.68 -22.71
N GLU A 210 21.11 -19.03 -21.53
CA GLU A 210 20.24 -19.11 -20.36
C GLU A 210 18.90 -18.38 -20.57
N LEU A 211 18.87 -17.34 -21.40
CA LEU A 211 17.67 -16.56 -21.74
C LEU A 211 16.69 -17.36 -22.59
N LYS A 212 17.18 -18.20 -23.46
CA LYS A 212 16.33 -18.97 -24.40
C LYS A 212 15.33 -19.85 -23.63
N ASP A 213 15.80 -20.65 -22.67
CA ASP A 213 14.95 -21.55 -21.90
C ASP A 213 13.88 -20.78 -21.11
N ILE A 214 14.25 -19.62 -20.54
CA ILE A 214 13.32 -18.75 -19.83
C ILE A 214 12.24 -18.22 -20.77
N ARG A 215 12.60 -17.70 -21.95
CA ARG A 215 11.66 -17.15 -22.93
C ARG A 215 10.67 -18.21 -23.43
N GLU A 216 11.16 -19.40 -23.79
CA GLU A 216 10.31 -20.50 -24.27
C GLU A 216 9.34 -20.98 -23.19
N SER A 217 9.77 -21.00 -21.92
CA SER A 217 8.94 -21.45 -20.80
C SER A 217 7.84 -20.47 -20.39
N LEU A 218 7.99 -19.16 -20.67
CA LEU A 218 6.97 -18.16 -20.31
C LEU A 218 5.63 -18.40 -20.99
N GLN A 219 5.64 -18.86 -22.25
CA GLN A 219 4.42 -19.16 -23.01
C GLN A 219 3.62 -20.31 -22.39
N ALA A 220 4.28 -21.22 -21.70
CA ALA A 220 3.65 -22.37 -21.04
C ALA A 220 3.00 -22.01 -19.69
N LEU A 221 3.25 -20.81 -19.15
CA LEU A 221 2.69 -20.40 -17.85
C LEU A 221 1.22 -19.94 -17.92
N GLY A 222 0.66 -19.75 -19.13
CA GLY A 222 -0.77 -19.53 -19.36
C GLY A 222 -1.15 -18.09 -19.71
N GLU A 223 -2.46 -17.79 -19.57
CA GLU A 223 -3.07 -16.50 -19.84
C GLU A 223 -3.45 -15.78 -18.54
N PRO A 224 -3.43 -14.44 -18.48
CA PRO A 224 -3.05 -13.51 -19.55
C PRO A 224 -1.53 -13.54 -19.85
N PRO A 225 -1.06 -12.87 -20.92
CA PRO A 225 0.36 -12.89 -21.33
C PRO A 225 1.29 -12.58 -20.16
N ILE A 226 2.35 -13.38 -20.02
CA ILE A 226 3.32 -13.21 -18.93
C ILE A 226 4.59 -12.60 -19.45
N GLN A 227 5.03 -11.51 -18.84
CA GLN A 227 6.28 -10.81 -19.11
C GLN A 227 7.30 -11.13 -18.04
N CYS A 228 8.52 -11.47 -18.42
CA CYS A 228 9.63 -11.65 -17.50
C CYS A 228 10.51 -10.39 -17.47
N TRP A 229 10.76 -9.88 -16.27
CA TRP A 229 11.58 -8.70 -16.02
C TRP A 229 12.75 -9.06 -15.11
N TRP A 230 13.91 -8.48 -15.39
CA TRP A 230 15.15 -8.79 -14.71
C TRP A 230 15.88 -7.53 -14.23
N LYS A 231 16.33 -7.56 -12.99
CA LYS A 231 17.14 -6.51 -12.38
C LYS A 231 18.37 -7.11 -11.71
N VAL A 232 19.52 -6.49 -11.88
CA VAL A 232 20.76 -6.92 -11.23
C VAL A 232 21.04 -6.00 -10.04
N GLY A 233 21.04 -6.60 -8.84
CA GLY A 233 21.31 -5.90 -7.59
C GLY A 233 20.27 -4.80 -7.26
N LYS A 234 20.37 -4.23 -6.07
CA LYS A 234 19.39 -3.28 -5.52
C LYS A 234 19.23 -2.00 -6.34
N ASN A 235 20.32 -1.50 -6.91
CA ASN A 235 20.33 -0.21 -7.63
C ASN A 235 20.11 -0.36 -9.14
N GLY A 236 19.91 -1.59 -9.64
CA GLY A 236 19.61 -1.84 -11.04
C GLY A 236 18.19 -1.40 -11.42
N GLN A 237 17.96 -1.26 -12.72
CA GLN A 237 16.63 -1.05 -13.28
C GLN A 237 16.11 -2.36 -13.87
N PHE A 238 14.81 -2.60 -13.74
CA PHE A 238 14.16 -3.72 -14.40
C PHE A 238 14.21 -3.55 -15.93
N ARG A 239 14.59 -4.62 -16.61
CA ARG A 239 14.57 -4.74 -18.07
C ARG A 239 13.79 -5.98 -18.44
N ARG A 240 12.97 -5.89 -19.44
CA ARG A 240 12.21 -7.01 -19.98
C ARG A 240 13.17 -8.00 -20.65
N LEU A 241 12.95 -9.30 -20.42
CA LEU A 241 13.76 -10.38 -20.99
C LEU A 241 13.12 -11.02 -22.22
N ASP A 242 11.79 -11.07 -22.26
CA ASP A 242 11.03 -11.56 -23.41
C ASP A 242 10.94 -10.50 -24.51
N GLU A 243 10.67 -10.94 -25.75
CA GLU A 243 10.48 -10.05 -26.88
C GLU A 243 9.06 -9.48 -26.86
N GLY A 244 8.92 -8.18 -27.00
CA GLY A 244 7.62 -7.50 -27.07
C GLY A 244 7.74 -6.02 -26.71
N ALA A 245 6.88 -5.22 -27.33
CA ALA A 245 6.88 -3.77 -27.14
C ALA A 245 5.93 -3.29 -26.03
N ASP A 246 4.97 -4.13 -25.63
CA ASP A 246 3.90 -3.69 -24.75
C ASP A 246 4.39 -3.52 -23.31
N GLU A 247 4.34 -2.29 -22.84
CA GLU A 247 4.55 -1.97 -21.43
C GLU A 247 3.33 -2.37 -20.59
N LEU A 248 3.55 -2.52 -19.28
CA LEU A 248 2.45 -2.78 -18.34
C LEU A 248 1.61 -1.53 -18.16
N TYR A 249 0.29 -1.67 -18.16
CA TYR A 249 -0.61 -0.57 -17.83
C TYR A 249 -1.78 -0.98 -16.92
N LEU A 250 -2.32 0.01 -16.24
CA LEU A 250 -3.56 -0.05 -15.48
C LEU A 250 -4.56 0.94 -16.08
N ASN A 251 -5.83 0.55 -16.14
CA ASN A 251 -6.91 1.49 -16.41
C ASN A 251 -7.22 2.26 -15.11
N VAL A 252 -7.30 3.57 -15.22
CA VAL A 252 -7.67 4.46 -14.11
C VAL A 252 -8.90 5.29 -14.50
N PRO A 253 -9.64 5.87 -13.54
CA PRO A 253 -10.84 6.65 -13.83
C PRO A 253 -10.64 7.70 -14.90
N GLY A 254 -11.66 7.90 -15.75
CA GLY A 254 -11.62 8.83 -16.88
C GLY A 254 -11.12 8.22 -18.19
N ASP A 255 -11.23 6.90 -18.36
CA ASP A 255 -10.75 6.14 -19.53
C ASP A 255 -9.25 6.35 -19.81
N LEU A 256 -8.47 6.45 -18.74
CA LEU A 256 -7.05 6.72 -18.80
C LEU A 256 -6.23 5.45 -18.64
N LYS A 257 -5.09 5.37 -19.35
CA LYS A 257 -4.09 4.31 -19.19
C LYS A 257 -2.90 4.83 -18.41
N PHE A 258 -2.63 4.18 -17.30
CA PHE A 258 -1.49 4.47 -16.45
C PHE A 258 -0.40 3.40 -16.68
N ARG A 259 0.64 3.77 -17.42
CA ARG A 259 1.78 2.87 -17.66
C ARG A 259 2.76 2.88 -16.51
N PHE A 260 3.37 1.74 -16.26
CA PHE A 260 4.35 1.57 -15.20
C PHE A 260 5.34 0.45 -15.52
N LYS A 261 6.43 0.38 -14.73
CA LYS A 261 7.41 -0.73 -14.77
C LYS A 261 7.44 -1.43 -13.42
N PRO A 262 7.81 -2.73 -13.37
CA PRO A 262 8.07 -3.42 -12.12
C PRO A 262 9.04 -2.61 -11.23
N GLY A 263 8.84 -2.67 -9.92
CA GLY A 263 9.58 -1.87 -8.96
C GLY A 263 9.02 -0.47 -8.71
N GLN A 264 8.27 0.13 -9.64
CA GLN A 264 7.56 1.40 -9.40
C GLN A 264 6.37 1.18 -8.49
N PHE A 265 5.99 2.21 -7.73
CA PHE A 265 4.81 2.14 -6.88
C PHE A 265 3.53 2.13 -7.72
N ILE A 266 2.62 1.22 -7.37
CA ILE A 266 1.23 1.21 -7.83
C ILE A 266 0.34 0.87 -6.64
N GLN A 267 -0.89 1.36 -6.62
CA GLN A 267 -1.89 0.94 -5.64
C GLN A 267 -2.24 -0.54 -5.85
N VAL A 268 -2.10 -1.33 -4.78
CA VAL A 268 -2.23 -2.80 -4.88
C VAL A 268 -3.67 -3.29 -5.01
N ASN A 269 -4.65 -2.48 -4.59
CA ASN A 269 -6.08 -2.74 -4.70
C ASN A 269 -6.67 -1.80 -5.75
N GLY A 270 -6.87 -2.30 -6.96
CA GLY A 270 -7.35 -1.50 -8.07
C GLY A 270 -8.78 -1.01 -7.88
N GLU A 271 -9.67 -1.82 -7.29
CA GLU A 271 -11.05 -1.45 -7.01
C GLU A 271 -11.10 -0.25 -6.04
N ILE A 272 -10.37 -0.33 -4.93
CA ILE A 272 -10.35 0.76 -3.95
C ILE A 272 -9.63 1.99 -4.50
N ASN A 273 -8.57 1.82 -5.32
CA ASN A 273 -7.93 2.95 -6.00
C ASN A 273 -8.92 3.70 -6.89
N THR A 274 -9.68 2.99 -7.71
CA THR A 274 -10.72 3.60 -8.55
C THR A 274 -11.73 4.38 -7.70
N LYS A 275 -12.29 3.75 -6.66
CA LYS A 275 -13.26 4.39 -5.75
C LYS A 275 -12.66 5.59 -5.00
N MET A 276 -11.38 5.55 -4.65
CA MET A 276 -10.65 6.64 -3.99
C MET A 276 -10.49 7.83 -4.95
N VAL A 277 -10.07 7.58 -6.19
CA VAL A 277 -9.95 8.62 -7.21
C VAL A 277 -11.32 9.25 -7.50
N ASP A 278 -12.36 8.43 -7.69
CA ASP A 278 -13.73 8.92 -7.90
C ASP A 278 -14.24 9.75 -6.70
N GLN A 279 -13.91 9.34 -5.47
CA GLN A 279 -14.27 10.12 -4.28
C GLN A 279 -13.52 11.44 -4.23
N MET A 280 -12.21 11.44 -4.52
CA MET A 280 -11.42 12.66 -4.64
C MET A 280 -12.03 13.61 -5.66
N LEU A 281 -12.36 13.14 -6.86
CA LEU A 281 -12.94 13.95 -7.92
C LEU A 281 -14.33 14.51 -7.56
N ARG A 282 -15.11 13.81 -6.72
CA ARG A 282 -16.40 14.31 -6.20
C ARG A 282 -16.26 15.36 -5.12
N LEU A 283 -15.17 15.30 -4.32
CA LEU A 283 -14.92 16.25 -3.24
C LEU A 283 -14.37 17.58 -3.75
N VAL A 284 -13.75 17.61 -4.92
CA VAL A 284 -13.18 18.84 -5.47
C VAL A 284 -14.22 19.66 -6.22
N SER A 285 -14.07 20.97 -6.16
CA SER A 285 -14.94 21.94 -6.84
C SER A 285 -14.07 22.87 -7.71
N PRO A 286 -13.73 22.45 -8.95
CA PRO A 286 -12.90 23.26 -9.82
C PRO A 286 -13.59 24.58 -10.20
N SER A 287 -12.86 25.68 -10.20
CA SER A 287 -13.30 26.92 -10.80
C SER A 287 -13.19 26.86 -12.33
N SER A 288 -13.79 27.83 -13.04
CA SER A 288 -13.77 27.92 -14.51
C SER A 288 -12.36 28.07 -15.11
N SER A 289 -11.32 28.26 -14.30
CA SER A 289 -9.91 28.32 -14.67
C SER A 289 -9.05 27.70 -13.57
N GLY A 290 -9.44 26.50 -13.14
CA GLY A 290 -8.90 25.86 -11.95
C GLY A 290 -7.48 25.36 -12.10
N VAL A 291 -6.65 25.62 -11.09
CA VAL A 291 -5.29 25.10 -10.99
C VAL A 291 -5.16 24.15 -9.81
N ALA A 292 -4.71 22.92 -10.09
CA ALA A 292 -4.43 21.92 -9.06
C ALA A 292 -2.93 21.60 -8.98
N VAL A 293 -2.44 21.36 -7.75
CA VAL A 293 -1.08 20.86 -7.49
C VAL A 293 -1.19 19.49 -6.81
N ASP A 294 -0.57 18.48 -7.41
CA ASP A 294 -0.50 17.11 -6.87
C ASP A 294 0.92 16.84 -6.35
N LEU A 295 1.06 16.78 -5.04
CA LEU A 295 2.33 16.57 -4.33
C LEU A 295 2.48 15.09 -3.98
N PHE A 296 3.67 14.54 -4.23
CA PHE A 296 3.97 13.11 -4.23
C PHE A 296 3.22 12.38 -5.36
N CYS A 297 3.15 13.01 -6.55
CA CYS A 297 2.29 12.55 -7.64
C CYS A 297 2.66 11.18 -8.23
N GLY A 298 3.83 10.63 -7.89
CA GLY A 298 4.30 9.37 -8.45
C GLY A 298 4.37 9.44 -9.98
N ALA A 299 3.82 8.43 -10.64
CA ALA A 299 3.68 8.41 -12.10
C ALA A 299 2.32 8.95 -12.60
N GLY A 300 1.58 9.71 -11.76
CA GLY A 300 0.40 10.47 -12.17
C GLY A 300 -0.96 9.84 -11.81
N ASN A 301 -1.04 8.94 -10.84
CA ASN A 301 -2.29 8.24 -10.47
C ASN A 301 -3.45 9.20 -10.13
N LEU A 302 -3.17 10.32 -9.48
CA LEU A 302 -4.15 11.35 -9.14
C LEU A 302 -4.11 12.51 -10.14
N SER A 303 -2.92 12.89 -10.62
CA SER A 303 -2.74 14.02 -11.54
C SER A 303 -3.50 13.84 -12.85
N LEU A 304 -3.48 12.65 -13.44
CA LEU A 304 -4.12 12.42 -14.74
C LEU A 304 -5.64 12.55 -14.68
N PRO A 305 -6.37 11.94 -13.72
CA PRO A 305 -7.80 12.19 -13.55
C PRO A 305 -8.13 13.65 -13.23
N LEU A 306 -7.32 14.34 -12.41
CA LEU A 306 -7.49 15.76 -12.12
C LEU A 306 -7.38 16.62 -13.38
N ALA A 307 -6.50 16.28 -14.32
CA ALA A 307 -6.31 16.99 -15.59
C ALA A 307 -7.52 16.92 -16.53
N LYS A 308 -8.53 16.08 -16.24
CA LYS A 308 -9.84 16.10 -16.92
C LYS A 308 -10.81 17.14 -16.35
N GLN A 309 -10.53 17.68 -15.15
CA GLN A 309 -11.41 18.63 -14.47
C GLN A 309 -10.79 20.02 -14.26
N PHE A 310 -9.45 20.11 -14.31
CA PHE A 310 -8.69 21.35 -14.10
C PHE A 310 -8.01 21.82 -15.37
N ASP A 311 -7.95 23.14 -15.58
CA ASP A 311 -7.27 23.72 -16.74
C ASP A 311 -5.75 23.58 -16.67
N GLN A 312 -5.23 23.46 -15.46
CA GLN A 312 -3.80 23.20 -15.23
C GLN A 312 -3.64 22.27 -14.01
N VAL A 313 -2.82 21.22 -14.19
CA VAL A 313 -2.38 20.34 -13.11
C VAL A 313 -0.86 20.34 -13.05
N ILE A 314 -0.31 20.55 -11.87
CA ILE A 314 1.14 20.54 -11.63
C ILE A 314 1.45 19.37 -10.68
N GLY A 315 2.02 18.30 -11.23
CA GLY A 315 2.50 17.17 -10.45
C GLY A 315 3.93 17.39 -9.95
N VAL A 316 4.19 17.12 -8.69
CA VAL A 316 5.55 17.24 -8.10
C VAL A 316 5.92 15.94 -7.40
N GLU A 317 7.08 15.40 -7.74
CA GLU A 317 7.59 14.12 -7.23
C GLU A 317 9.11 14.18 -7.01
N GLY A 318 9.61 13.42 -6.03
CA GLY A 318 11.04 13.39 -5.68
C GLY A 318 11.92 12.61 -6.66
N LEU A 319 11.36 11.64 -7.38
CA LEU A 319 12.11 10.74 -8.25
C LEU A 319 11.96 11.12 -9.74
N ASN A 320 13.04 11.52 -10.39
CA ASN A 320 13.06 11.86 -11.82
C ASN A 320 12.42 10.79 -12.72
N SER A 321 12.60 9.51 -12.40
CA SER A 321 12.04 8.42 -13.19
C SER A 321 10.52 8.33 -13.12
N LEU A 322 9.92 8.72 -11.99
CA LEU A 322 8.47 8.79 -11.82
C LEU A 322 7.90 10.02 -12.52
N VAL A 323 8.58 11.18 -12.41
CA VAL A 323 8.23 12.41 -13.15
C VAL A 323 8.22 12.16 -14.65
N ALA A 324 9.26 11.52 -15.19
CA ALA A 324 9.31 11.15 -16.59
C ALA A 324 8.19 10.17 -16.98
N GLY A 325 7.86 9.21 -16.10
CA GLY A 325 6.73 8.29 -16.27
C GLY A 325 5.38 9.03 -16.30
N ALA A 326 5.17 9.98 -15.39
CA ALA A 326 3.96 10.79 -15.34
C ALA A 326 3.78 11.66 -16.60
N ALA A 327 4.86 12.29 -17.07
CA ALA A 327 4.85 13.06 -18.31
C ALA A 327 4.54 12.17 -19.53
N GLN A 328 5.12 10.97 -19.60
CA GLN A 328 4.83 10.03 -20.66
C GLN A 328 3.36 9.56 -20.62
N ASN A 329 2.85 9.26 -19.42
CA ASN A 329 1.45 8.90 -19.21
C ASN A 329 0.50 10.02 -19.66
N ALA A 330 0.83 11.29 -19.41
CA ALA A 330 0.04 12.42 -19.88
C ALA A 330 0.00 12.49 -21.43
N ILE A 331 1.16 12.33 -22.09
CA ILE A 331 1.26 12.32 -23.56
C ILE A 331 0.39 11.20 -24.15
N GLU A 332 0.49 9.99 -23.63
CA GLU A 332 -0.24 8.82 -24.13
C GLU A 332 -1.76 8.88 -23.93
N ASN A 333 -2.20 9.66 -22.96
CA ASN A 333 -3.61 9.95 -22.72
C ASN A 333 -4.07 11.27 -23.34
N GLU A 334 -3.25 11.89 -24.20
CA GLU A 334 -3.55 13.16 -24.86
C GLU A 334 -3.86 14.31 -23.90
N ILE A 335 -3.29 14.25 -22.68
CA ILE A 335 -3.45 15.27 -21.65
C ILE A 335 -2.37 16.33 -21.83
N THR A 336 -2.79 17.55 -22.19
CA THR A 336 -1.92 18.72 -22.39
C THR A 336 -1.96 19.69 -21.21
N THR A 337 -2.90 19.52 -20.30
CA THR A 337 -3.13 20.40 -19.13
C THR A 337 -2.28 20.01 -17.91
N ALA A 338 -1.54 18.89 -17.96
CA ALA A 338 -0.70 18.43 -16.85
C ALA A 338 0.79 18.65 -17.15
N GLN A 339 1.51 19.17 -16.16
CA GLN A 339 2.97 19.32 -16.17
C GLN A 339 3.58 18.68 -14.91
N PHE A 340 4.78 18.11 -15.03
CA PHE A 340 5.40 17.37 -13.95
C PHE A 340 6.81 17.86 -13.66
N PHE A 341 7.14 18.04 -12.37
CA PHE A 341 8.40 18.60 -11.91
C PHE A 341 9.04 17.73 -10.83
N THR A 342 10.36 17.65 -10.86
CA THR A 342 11.11 16.97 -9.80
C THR A 342 11.46 17.96 -8.69
N ALA A 343 11.07 17.64 -7.46
CA ALA A 343 11.51 18.36 -6.27
C ALA A 343 11.57 17.43 -5.06
N ASP A 344 12.58 17.61 -4.23
CA ASP A 344 12.70 16.89 -2.96
C ASP A 344 11.71 17.46 -1.95
N LEU A 345 10.59 16.77 -1.75
CA LEU A 345 9.51 17.18 -0.86
C LEU A 345 9.83 16.99 0.64
N THR A 346 11.03 16.50 0.97
CA THR A 346 11.56 16.55 2.35
C THR A 346 12.27 17.87 2.67
N GLN A 347 12.37 18.79 1.70
CA GLN A 347 13.01 20.09 1.87
C GLN A 347 11.98 21.23 1.81
N LYS A 348 11.90 22.01 2.88
CA LYS A 348 10.90 23.09 3.12
C LYS A 348 10.70 24.08 1.96
N ASN A 349 11.75 24.38 1.20
CA ASN A 349 11.73 25.42 0.16
C ASN A 349 11.79 24.86 -1.27
N SER A 350 11.67 23.56 -1.43
CA SER A 350 11.82 22.92 -2.76
C SER A 350 10.76 23.40 -3.75
N LEU A 351 9.51 23.56 -3.30
CA LEU A 351 8.38 23.99 -4.12
C LEU A 351 8.50 25.46 -4.60
N ASN A 352 9.20 26.33 -3.84
CA ASN A 352 9.40 27.72 -4.23
C ASN A 352 10.27 27.89 -5.49
N LYS A 353 10.96 26.84 -5.92
CA LYS A 353 11.80 26.83 -7.13
C LYS A 353 11.01 26.54 -8.40
N ILE A 354 9.78 26.02 -8.26
CA ILE A 354 8.92 25.68 -9.41
C ILE A 354 8.12 26.95 -9.75
N LYS A 355 8.57 27.66 -10.80
CA LYS A 355 7.97 28.94 -11.21
C LYS A 355 6.59 28.79 -11.83
N GLU A 356 6.29 27.61 -12.32
CA GLU A 356 5.02 27.20 -12.94
C GLU A 356 3.87 27.13 -11.95
N ILE A 357 4.16 27.00 -10.65
CA ILE A 357 3.12 27.04 -9.62
C ILE A 357 2.66 28.50 -9.42
N PRO A 358 1.40 28.83 -9.75
CA PRO A 358 0.89 30.19 -9.61
C PRO A 358 0.64 30.54 -8.14
N LYS A 359 0.44 31.85 -7.88
CA LYS A 359 0.15 32.34 -6.50
C LYS A 359 -1.25 31.98 -6.00
N SER A 360 -2.18 31.70 -6.89
CA SER A 360 -3.54 31.30 -6.55
C SER A 360 -3.78 29.88 -7.03
N LEU A 361 -4.18 29.01 -6.12
CA LEU A 361 -4.47 27.62 -6.35
C LEU A 361 -5.92 27.32 -5.96
N ASP A 362 -6.58 26.45 -6.71
CA ASP A 362 -7.89 25.94 -6.32
C ASP A 362 -7.72 24.70 -5.43
N LEU A 363 -6.77 23.84 -5.75
CA LEU A 363 -6.59 22.57 -5.08
C LEU A 363 -5.09 22.25 -4.85
N VAL A 364 -4.80 21.71 -3.66
CA VAL A 364 -3.59 20.94 -3.42
C VAL A 364 -3.98 19.53 -3.01
N VAL A 365 -3.43 18.52 -3.67
CA VAL A 365 -3.59 17.10 -3.30
C VAL A 365 -2.28 16.57 -2.75
N LEU A 366 -2.35 15.76 -1.68
CA LEU A 366 -1.21 15.10 -1.06
C LEU A 366 -1.52 13.61 -0.87
N ASP A 367 -0.62 12.74 -1.34
CA ASP A 367 -0.59 11.31 -1.01
C ASP A 367 0.84 10.91 -0.58
N PRO A 368 1.29 11.39 0.60
CA PRO A 368 2.67 11.22 1.06
C PRO A 368 2.96 9.80 1.57
N PRO A 369 4.24 9.43 1.71
CA PRO A 369 4.65 8.21 2.38
C PRO A 369 4.24 8.21 3.87
N ARG A 370 4.43 7.07 4.57
CA ARG A 370 4.07 6.90 6.00
C ARG A 370 4.63 7.96 6.94
N SER A 371 5.73 8.63 6.58
CA SER A 371 6.31 9.74 7.35
C SER A 371 5.46 11.00 7.34
N GLY A 372 4.49 11.09 6.43
CA GLY A 372 3.69 12.29 6.19
C GLY A 372 4.43 13.33 5.36
N ALA A 373 3.90 14.55 5.34
CA ALA A 373 4.35 15.67 4.51
C ALA A 373 4.85 16.89 5.34
N ILE A 374 5.28 16.69 6.60
CA ILE A 374 5.55 17.74 7.57
C ILE A 374 6.45 18.86 7.02
N ASP A 375 7.45 18.52 6.20
CA ASP A 375 8.44 19.45 5.71
C ASP A 375 7.86 20.48 4.73
N ILE A 376 6.80 20.13 4.02
CA ILE A 376 6.14 21.00 3.04
C ILE A 376 4.81 21.57 3.53
N MET A 377 4.30 21.14 4.69
CA MET A 377 2.98 21.61 5.19
C MET A 377 2.91 23.12 5.39
N HIS A 378 4.03 23.76 5.77
CA HIS A 378 4.09 25.22 5.85
C HIS A 378 3.85 25.91 4.48
N TRP A 379 4.40 25.31 3.40
CA TRP A 379 4.15 25.80 2.05
C TRP A 379 2.68 25.57 1.66
N VAL A 380 2.14 24.36 1.89
CA VAL A 380 0.73 24.04 1.60
C VAL A 380 -0.21 25.01 2.31
N ALA A 381 0.01 25.25 3.61
CA ALA A 381 -0.81 26.17 4.41
C ALA A 381 -0.76 27.62 3.88
N LYS A 382 0.35 28.04 3.28
CA LYS A 382 0.55 29.38 2.69
C LYS A 382 0.27 29.47 1.19
N SER A 383 0.00 28.35 0.53
CA SER A 383 -0.22 28.31 -0.94
C SER A 383 -1.45 29.10 -1.40
N GLY A 384 -2.37 29.41 -0.48
CA GLY A 384 -3.63 30.06 -0.79
C GLY A 384 -4.64 29.16 -1.50
N ALA A 385 -4.41 27.85 -1.51
CA ALA A 385 -5.34 26.88 -2.08
C ALA A 385 -6.70 26.99 -1.38
N LYS A 386 -7.80 26.93 -2.14
CA LYS A 386 -9.16 26.94 -1.60
C LYS A 386 -9.48 25.61 -0.92
N GLN A 387 -9.00 24.52 -1.51
CA GLN A 387 -9.19 23.17 -1.04
C GLN A 387 -7.84 22.45 -0.92
N VAL A 388 -7.72 21.58 0.09
CA VAL A 388 -6.61 20.64 0.22
C VAL A 388 -7.18 19.25 0.45
N ILE A 389 -6.82 18.29 -0.39
CA ILE A 389 -7.10 16.87 -0.17
C ILE A 389 -5.83 16.20 0.35
N TYR A 390 -5.95 15.51 1.46
CA TYR A 390 -4.89 14.72 2.05
C TYR A 390 -5.31 13.26 2.11
N ILE A 391 -4.59 12.39 1.40
CA ILE A 391 -4.72 10.94 1.47
C ILE A 391 -3.57 10.41 2.32
N SER A 392 -3.81 9.43 3.19
CA SER A 392 -2.77 8.94 4.09
C SER A 392 -2.97 7.49 4.52
N CYS A 393 -1.92 6.71 4.44
CA CYS A 393 -1.87 5.37 5.02
C CYS A 393 -1.47 5.35 6.51
N HIS A 394 -1.32 6.52 7.15
CA HIS A 394 -0.91 6.63 8.55
C HIS A 394 -1.63 7.79 9.27
N PRO A 395 -2.76 7.53 9.95
CA PRO A 395 -3.61 8.58 10.54
C PRO A 395 -2.87 9.55 11.47
N SER A 396 -1.93 9.06 12.28
CA SER A 396 -1.21 9.93 13.24
C SER A 396 -0.33 10.97 12.57
N THR A 397 0.31 10.64 11.42
CA THR A 397 1.08 11.63 10.65
C THR A 397 0.16 12.60 9.93
N MET A 398 -0.98 12.14 9.44
CA MET A 398 -2.00 13.00 8.85
C MET A 398 -2.52 14.04 9.84
N VAL A 399 -2.85 13.65 11.07
CA VAL A 399 -3.31 14.59 12.12
C VAL A 399 -2.23 15.59 12.48
N ARG A 400 -0.97 15.16 12.63
CA ARG A 400 0.17 16.04 12.88
C ARG A 400 0.29 17.11 11.79
N ASP A 401 0.20 16.69 10.53
CA ASP A 401 0.35 17.56 9.36
C ASP A 401 -0.87 18.49 9.21
N ALA A 402 -2.09 17.98 9.49
CA ALA A 402 -3.33 18.74 9.47
C ALA A 402 -3.31 19.99 10.37
N LYS A 403 -2.61 19.96 11.50
CA LYS A 403 -2.49 21.11 12.39
C LYS A 403 -1.98 22.37 11.68
N HIS A 404 -1.04 22.22 10.74
CA HIS A 404 -0.55 23.33 9.95
C HIS A 404 -1.64 23.99 9.09
N LEU A 405 -2.58 23.19 8.57
CA LEU A 405 -3.72 23.69 7.80
C LEU A 405 -4.73 24.37 8.72
N LEU A 406 -5.05 23.76 9.87
CA LEU A 406 -5.96 24.33 10.87
C LEU A 406 -5.45 25.67 11.40
N ASP A 407 -4.17 25.77 11.70
CA ASP A 407 -3.51 27.02 12.15
C ASP A 407 -3.56 28.11 11.07
N ALA A 408 -3.64 27.73 9.79
CA ALA A 408 -3.81 28.65 8.65
C ALA A 408 -5.27 28.97 8.33
N GLY A 409 -6.23 28.48 9.13
CA GLY A 409 -7.66 28.79 9.03
C GLY A 409 -8.46 27.81 8.18
N TYR A 410 -7.88 26.69 7.72
CA TYR A 410 -8.65 25.62 7.10
C TYR A 410 -9.49 24.87 8.13
N LYS A 411 -10.58 24.26 7.67
CA LYS A 411 -11.42 23.33 8.44
C LYS A 411 -11.44 21.98 7.74
N ILE A 412 -11.58 20.91 8.50
CA ILE A 412 -11.80 19.57 7.92
C ILE A 412 -13.29 19.46 7.60
N LYS A 413 -13.63 19.55 6.33
CA LYS A 413 -15.00 19.41 5.84
C LYS A 413 -15.44 17.95 5.88
N ASP A 414 -14.62 17.08 5.28
CA ASP A 414 -14.93 15.66 5.17
C ASP A 414 -13.73 14.82 5.58
N LEU A 415 -14.02 13.72 6.29
CA LEU A 415 -13.04 12.69 6.66
C LEU A 415 -13.59 11.32 6.31
N GLY A 416 -12.87 10.54 5.52
CA GLY A 416 -13.23 9.21 5.09
C GLY A 416 -12.16 8.17 5.37
N VAL A 417 -12.58 6.91 5.36
CA VAL A 417 -11.71 5.73 5.53
C VAL A 417 -11.81 4.85 4.30
N LEU A 418 -10.68 4.31 3.85
CA LEU A 418 -10.60 3.42 2.71
C LEU A 418 -10.02 2.06 3.19
N ASP A 419 -10.73 0.98 2.89
CA ASP A 419 -10.26 -0.37 3.15
C ASP A 419 -9.37 -0.88 2.00
N MET A 420 -8.24 -0.20 1.79
CA MET A 420 -7.25 -0.54 0.75
C MET A 420 -6.65 -1.94 0.94
N PHE A 421 -6.59 -2.41 2.20
CA PHE A 421 -5.93 -3.66 2.57
C PHE A 421 -6.85 -4.50 3.47
N PRO A 422 -7.93 -5.11 2.95
CA PRO A 422 -8.73 -6.09 3.69
C PRO A 422 -7.86 -7.14 4.37
N HIS A 423 -8.31 -7.66 5.53
CA HIS A 423 -7.60 -8.65 6.36
C HIS A 423 -6.29 -8.19 6.98
N THR A 424 -5.97 -6.90 6.90
CA THR A 424 -4.82 -6.30 7.59
C THR A 424 -5.24 -5.14 8.47
N ALA A 425 -4.41 -4.79 9.46
CA ALA A 425 -4.64 -3.61 10.30
C ALA A 425 -4.26 -2.28 9.61
N HIS A 426 -3.74 -2.31 8.38
CA HIS A 426 -3.45 -1.10 7.63
C HIS A 426 -4.74 -0.35 7.31
N VAL A 427 -4.71 0.96 7.55
CA VAL A 427 -5.83 1.85 7.26
C VAL A 427 -5.36 2.97 6.35
N GLU A 428 -6.22 3.36 5.42
CA GLU A 428 -6.05 4.60 4.67
C GLU A 428 -7.19 5.56 4.96
N ALA A 429 -6.90 6.85 4.95
CA ALA A 429 -7.85 7.91 5.17
C ALA A 429 -7.74 8.96 4.07
N ILE A 430 -8.86 9.60 3.77
CA ILE A 430 -8.95 10.77 2.89
C ILE A 430 -9.63 11.90 3.66
N ALA A 431 -9.04 13.10 3.63
CA ALA A 431 -9.65 14.29 4.22
C ALA A 431 -9.68 15.44 3.23
N LEU A 432 -10.79 16.17 3.22
CA LEU A 432 -10.95 17.45 2.54
C LEU A 432 -10.82 18.57 3.56
N PHE A 433 -9.93 19.50 3.30
CA PHE A 433 -9.77 20.75 4.03
C PHE A 433 -10.23 21.91 3.15
N GLU A 434 -11.01 22.82 3.72
CA GLU A 434 -11.45 24.05 3.06
C GLU A 434 -11.20 25.27 3.94
N LYS A 435 -10.98 26.41 3.28
CA LYS A 435 -10.70 27.68 3.93
C LYS A 435 -11.91 28.61 3.89
#